data_1cad330ff5f35baddf3ba9b97a68d00f
#
_entry.id   1cad330ff5f35baddf3ba9b97a68d00f
#
_cell.length_a   1.000
_cell.length_b   1.000
_cell.length_c   1.000
_cell.angle_alpha   90.00
_cell.angle_beta   90.00
_cell.angle_gamma   90.00
#
_symmetry.space_group_name_H-M   'P 1'
#
loop_
_entity.id
_entity.type
_entity.pdbx_description
1 polymer ?
#
loop_
_entity_poly.entity_id
_entity_poly.type
_entity_poly.pdbx_seq_one_letter_code
_entity_poly.pdbx_strand_id
1 'polypeptide(L)'
;MQKGLAVIALLGLGVAAAAPGGAPATASAPAPASSKTPTAPASSKALPAAAGSSKTGPGEGAAASGPTTCPDGMKLVDGEYCTDVDQQCLRSWYDESNKKVVCEEFKPPSKCVGERVHKRFCIDEYAWPNVKGERPEVMNNFYQAEVKCAAVGKRLCTESEWTLACEGPEMKPFPYGFKRDPGKCNGDRPWDSPNMVKVAHRDPDELARLWQGVRNGAQPQCISDFGVADLAGNTDDVVASETYSSDFRGKFDSVHTGGPWYKGVRNQCRPKIYTHDEGFYYYFLGFRCCSAADGKPNDPRTPKQIKANTPMSRIEGYARFSIAKMKEKLSQKKRGACTCKAGDILCKTMCGTLLGPGAKDVVLTPRD
;
A
#
# COMPACT_ATOMS: atom_id res chain seq x y z
N MET A 1 11.99 40.01 -58.85
CA MET A 1 13.09 40.96 -58.71
C MET A 1 13.73 40.80 -57.35
N GLN A 2 14.99 40.44 -57.42
CA GLN A 2 16.07 40.55 -56.46
C GLN A 2 15.90 39.88 -55.08
N LYS A 3 16.57 38.74 -54.78
CA LYS A 3 18.04 38.44 -54.69
C LYS A 3 18.70 39.13 -53.50
N GLY A 4 19.28 38.33 -52.62
CA GLY A 4 20.27 38.62 -51.60
C GLY A 4 20.40 37.42 -50.64
N LEU A 5 21.18 36.57 -50.85
CA LEU A 5 22.49 35.98 -50.65
C LEU A 5 23.08 36.23 -49.24
N ALA A 6 23.22 35.12 -48.55
CA ALA A 6 24.35 34.53 -47.83
C ALA A 6 25.20 35.40 -46.85
N VAL A 7 25.52 34.81 -45.71
CA VAL A 7 26.93 34.55 -45.32
C VAL A 7 27.00 33.45 -44.27
N ILE A 8 27.80 32.45 -44.56
CA ILE A 8 28.31 31.36 -43.72
C ILE A 8 29.45 31.90 -42.85
N ALA A 9 29.50 31.55 -41.59
CA ALA A 9 30.73 31.60 -40.80
C ALA A 9 30.93 30.31 -40.02
N LEU A 10 31.84 29.52 -40.50
CA LEU A 10 32.53 28.42 -39.84
C LEU A 10 33.69 28.97 -39.01
N LEU A 11 33.86 28.46 -37.79
CA LEU A 11 35.11 28.41 -36.98
C LEU A 11 34.71 27.72 -35.67
N GLY A 12 35.36 26.73 -35.09
CA GLY A 12 36.61 26.08 -35.30
C GLY A 12 36.76 25.05 -34.19
N LEU A 13 37.36 23.94 -34.49
CA LEU A 13 37.64 22.81 -33.62
C LEU A 13 38.42 23.20 -32.35
N GLY A 14 38.04 22.59 -31.22
CA GLY A 14 38.88 22.48 -30.05
C GLY A 14 38.74 21.08 -29.47
N VAL A 15 39.63 20.19 -29.86
CA VAL A 15 39.83 18.86 -29.25
C VAL A 15 40.65 19.08 -27.98
N ALA A 16 40.11 18.68 -26.82
CA ALA A 16 40.90 18.54 -25.61
C ALA A 16 40.83 17.08 -25.15
N ALA A 17 42.01 16.50 -25.05
CA ALA A 17 42.27 15.11 -24.71
C ALA A 17 41.90 14.76 -23.27
N ALA A 18 41.39 13.57 -23.08
CA ALA A 18 41.21 12.95 -21.79
C ALA A 18 42.53 12.38 -21.26
N ALA A 19 42.79 12.59 -19.97
CA ALA A 19 43.76 11.82 -19.20
C ALA A 19 43.08 10.84 -18.26
N PRO A 20 43.57 9.62 -18.08
CA PRO A 20 42.95 8.60 -17.25
C PRO A 20 43.56 8.62 -15.83
N GLY A 21 42.78 8.23 -14.87
CA GLY A 21 43.35 7.73 -13.61
C GLY A 21 42.77 8.36 -12.34
N GLY A 22 42.03 7.56 -11.62
CA GLY A 22 41.61 7.82 -10.25
C GLY A 22 40.65 6.74 -9.76
N ALA A 23 41.19 5.65 -9.22
CA ALA A 23 40.40 4.63 -8.54
C ALA A 23 39.73 5.22 -7.29
N PRO A 24 38.48 4.84 -6.96
CA PRO A 24 37.87 5.27 -5.72
C PRO A 24 38.44 4.48 -4.52
N ALA A 25 38.80 5.22 -3.50
CA ALA A 25 39.27 4.71 -2.22
C ALA A 25 38.17 3.88 -1.54
N THR A 26 38.54 2.70 -1.11
CA THR A 26 37.76 1.84 -0.23
C THR A 26 37.64 2.48 1.15
N ALA A 27 36.45 2.93 1.52
CA ALA A 27 36.15 3.32 2.87
C ALA A 27 35.91 2.07 3.72
N SER A 28 36.82 1.77 4.65
CA SER A 28 36.68 0.75 5.67
C SER A 28 35.59 1.12 6.67
N ALA A 29 34.66 0.20 6.91
CA ALA A 29 33.65 0.32 7.96
C ALA A 29 34.29 0.22 9.35
N PRO A 30 33.86 1.02 10.34
CA PRO A 30 34.31 0.86 11.73
C PRO A 30 33.67 -0.35 12.41
N ALA A 31 34.47 -1.08 13.19
CA ALA A 31 34.07 -2.22 14.00
C ALA A 31 33.10 -1.81 15.13
N PRO A 32 32.19 -2.74 15.56
CA PRO A 32 31.26 -2.43 16.62
C PRO A 32 31.95 -2.32 17.99
N ALA A 33 31.62 -1.26 18.71
CA ALA A 33 32.05 -1.02 20.05
C ALA A 33 31.36 -1.98 21.05
N SER A 34 32.16 -2.66 21.84
CA SER A 34 31.77 -3.54 22.95
C SER A 34 31.09 -2.71 24.06
N SER A 35 29.81 -2.95 24.31
CA SER A 35 29.07 -2.37 25.43
C SER A 35 29.23 -3.22 26.69
N LYS A 36 29.84 -2.61 27.71
CA LYS A 36 29.94 -3.17 29.05
C LYS A 36 28.59 -3.12 29.76
N THR A 37 28.18 -4.26 30.27
CA THR A 37 26.99 -4.44 31.13
C THR A 37 27.22 -3.75 32.50
N PRO A 38 26.28 -2.96 33.02
CA PRO A 38 26.27 -2.64 34.46
C PRO A 38 25.44 -3.65 35.24
N THR A 39 26.05 -4.21 36.25
CA THR A 39 25.47 -5.09 37.27
C THR A 39 24.57 -4.27 38.19
N ALA A 40 23.34 -4.72 38.40
CA ALA A 40 22.39 -4.15 39.36
C ALA A 40 22.58 -4.81 40.73
N PRO A 41 22.44 -4.08 41.86
CA PRO A 41 22.35 -4.68 43.16
C PRO A 41 20.92 -5.05 43.53
N ALA A 42 20.76 -6.27 44.04
CA ALA A 42 19.54 -6.76 44.67
C ALA A 42 19.26 -6.04 45.98
N SER A 43 18.05 -5.62 46.23
CA SER A 43 17.55 -5.37 47.57
C SER A 43 16.06 -5.75 47.67
N SER A 44 15.88 -6.82 48.43
CA SER A 44 14.60 -7.36 48.88
C SER A 44 14.01 -6.50 49.99
N LYS A 45 12.74 -6.06 49.90
CA LYS A 45 11.88 -5.83 51.06
C LYS A 45 10.43 -6.15 50.69
N ALA A 46 9.95 -7.24 51.24
CA ALA A 46 8.54 -7.58 51.34
C ALA A 46 7.86 -6.77 52.44
N LEU A 47 6.68 -6.28 52.23
CA LEU A 47 5.73 -5.83 53.26
C LEU A 47 4.26 -6.15 52.78
N PRO A 48 3.30 -6.24 53.72
CA PRO A 48 2.31 -7.31 53.72
C PRO A 48 0.97 -6.97 53.09
N ALA A 49 0.19 -8.03 52.81
CA ALA A 49 -1.18 -7.97 52.32
C ALA A 49 -2.11 -7.25 53.31
N ALA A 50 -2.88 -6.28 52.77
CA ALA A 50 -4.05 -5.74 53.43
C ALA A 50 -5.31 -6.12 52.62
N ALA A 51 -6.16 -6.91 53.26
CA ALA A 51 -7.51 -7.20 52.80
C ALA A 51 -8.38 -5.93 52.89
N GLY A 52 -9.05 -5.57 51.79
CA GLY A 52 -9.95 -4.40 51.70
C GLY A 52 -11.13 -4.69 50.80
N SER A 53 -12.19 -5.03 51.44
CA SER A 53 -13.62 -5.00 51.11
C SER A 53 -14.07 -4.40 49.77
N SER A 54 -14.77 -5.22 49.02
CA SER A 54 -15.60 -4.86 47.88
C SER A 54 -16.71 -3.86 48.22
N LYS A 55 -16.74 -2.72 47.50
CA LYS A 55 -17.95 -1.91 47.31
C LYS A 55 -18.26 -1.90 45.82
N THR A 56 -19.31 -2.61 45.45
CA THR A 56 -20.02 -2.49 44.19
C THR A 56 -20.66 -1.10 44.09
N GLY A 57 -20.12 -0.28 43.17
CA GLY A 57 -20.77 0.91 42.66
C GLY A 57 -21.48 0.62 41.34
N PRO A 58 -22.57 1.29 40.97
CA PRO A 58 -23.38 0.97 39.82
C PRO A 58 -22.61 1.27 38.52
N GLY A 59 -22.65 0.28 37.62
CA GLY A 59 -21.97 0.32 36.36
C GLY A 59 -22.36 1.49 35.47
N GLU A 60 -21.36 2.20 35.01
CA GLU A 60 -21.46 3.08 33.86
C GLU A 60 -21.77 2.24 32.62
N GLY A 61 -22.85 2.65 31.96
CA GLY A 61 -23.42 1.91 30.85
C GLY A 61 -22.45 1.69 29.72
N ALA A 62 -22.26 0.44 29.39
CA ALA A 62 -21.73 0.05 28.11
C ALA A 62 -22.60 0.70 27.02
N ALA A 63 -22.00 1.60 26.23
CA ALA A 63 -22.66 2.14 25.06
C ALA A 63 -23.09 0.96 24.19
N ALA A 64 -24.41 0.82 23.99
CA ALA A 64 -24.98 -0.21 23.14
C ALA A 64 -24.37 -0.05 21.74
N SER A 65 -23.45 -0.93 21.38
CA SER A 65 -22.99 -1.07 20.01
C SER A 65 -24.18 -1.60 19.20
N GLY A 66 -24.80 -0.73 18.39
CA GLY A 66 -25.81 -1.15 17.42
C GLY A 66 -25.26 -2.23 16.48
N PRO A 67 -26.12 -2.96 15.76
CA PRO A 67 -25.69 -4.00 14.86
C PRO A 67 -24.78 -3.40 13.79
N THR A 68 -23.51 -3.61 13.93
CA THR A 68 -22.48 -3.09 13.05
C THR A 68 -22.26 -4.08 11.91
N THR A 69 -23.04 -3.89 10.86
CA THR A 69 -22.81 -4.54 9.58
C THR A 69 -22.04 -3.59 8.69
N CYS A 70 -20.89 -4.03 8.21
CA CYS A 70 -20.17 -3.28 7.19
C CYS A 70 -21.04 -3.11 5.93
N PRO A 71 -20.85 -2.02 5.17
CA PRO A 71 -21.45 -1.88 3.86
C PRO A 71 -21.17 -3.08 2.95
N ASP A 72 -22.06 -3.33 1.99
CA ASP A 72 -21.90 -4.42 1.03
C ASP A 72 -20.52 -4.40 0.34
N GLY A 73 -19.92 -5.58 0.21
CA GLY A 73 -18.58 -5.75 -0.37
C GLY A 73 -17.44 -5.35 0.55
N MET A 74 -17.71 -5.05 1.82
CA MET A 74 -16.67 -4.80 2.82
C MET A 74 -16.65 -5.91 3.88
N LYS A 75 -15.50 -6.09 4.52
CA LYS A 75 -15.28 -7.02 5.63
C LYS A 75 -15.08 -6.25 6.93
N LEU A 76 -15.69 -6.73 8.01
CA LEU A 76 -15.40 -6.23 9.35
C LEU A 76 -14.04 -6.76 9.82
N VAL A 77 -13.21 -5.83 10.24
CA VAL A 77 -11.97 -6.11 10.97
C VAL A 77 -12.17 -5.62 12.41
N ASP A 78 -12.08 -6.54 13.36
CA ASP A 78 -12.24 -6.27 14.79
C ASP A 78 -11.17 -7.06 15.53
N GLY A 79 -10.16 -6.37 16.07
CA GLY A 79 -9.01 -7.04 16.68
C GLY A 79 -7.93 -6.09 17.16
N GLU A 80 -6.89 -6.71 17.75
CA GLU A 80 -5.74 -6.02 18.33
C GLU A 80 -4.61 -5.89 17.31
N TYR A 81 -4.36 -4.66 16.84
CA TYR A 81 -3.17 -4.35 16.04
C TYR A 81 -1.95 -4.22 16.95
N CYS A 82 -0.86 -4.89 16.61
CA CYS A 82 0.42 -4.71 17.28
C CYS A 82 1.33 -3.76 16.50
N THR A 83 1.82 -2.72 17.15
CA THR A 83 2.63 -1.68 16.50
C THR A 83 4.00 -2.19 16.04
N ASP A 84 4.58 -3.15 16.76
CA ASP A 84 5.85 -3.77 16.40
C ASP A 84 5.83 -5.27 16.70
N VAL A 85 6.26 -6.08 15.73
CA VAL A 85 6.14 -7.55 15.78
C VAL A 85 7.49 -8.20 15.49
N ASP A 86 7.90 -9.10 16.37
CA ASP A 86 9.03 -10.01 16.14
C ASP A 86 8.55 -11.20 15.30
N GLN A 87 9.09 -11.31 14.09
CA GLN A 87 8.86 -12.40 13.14
C GLN A 87 10.18 -13.06 12.79
N GLN A 88 10.46 -14.20 13.41
CA GLN A 88 11.71 -14.94 13.21
C GLN A 88 11.69 -15.72 11.90
N CYS A 89 12.64 -15.41 11.01
CA CYS A 89 12.81 -16.14 9.76
C CYS A 89 13.54 -17.46 9.98
N LEU A 90 12.94 -18.57 9.55
CA LEU A 90 13.52 -19.91 9.60
C LEU A 90 14.26 -20.28 8.33
N ARG A 91 13.77 -19.81 7.17
CA ARG A 91 14.35 -20.09 5.86
C ARG A 91 14.26 -18.88 4.96
N SER A 92 15.36 -18.50 4.36
CA SER A 92 15.45 -17.35 3.48
C SER A 92 16.28 -17.66 2.24
N TRP A 93 16.14 -16.83 1.21
CA TRP A 93 16.99 -16.81 0.03
C TRP A 93 17.38 -15.36 -0.29
N TYR A 94 18.45 -15.20 -1.05
CA TYR A 94 18.89 -13.89 -1.49
C TYR A 94 18.30 -13.56 -2.88
N ASP A 95 17.60 -12.44 -2.97
CA ASP A 95 17.07 -11.92 -4.23
C ASP A 95 18.14 -11.06 -4.91
N GLU A 96 18.80 -11.63 -5.91
CA GLU A 96 19.86 -10.96 -6.66
C GLU A 96 19.37 -9.71 -7.40
N SER A 97 18.10 -9.69 -7.84
CA SER A 97 17.51 -8.57 -8.57
C SER A 97 17.27 -7.35 -7.68
N ASN A 98 16.82 -7.57 -6.45
CA ASN A 98 16.53 -6.52 -5.47
C ASN A 98 17.64 -6.34 -4.42
N LYS A 99 18.69 -7.18 -4.44
CA LYS A 99 19.79 -7.18 -3.47
C LYS A 99 19.32 -7.26 -2.03
N LYS A 100 18.35 -8.14 -1.75
CA LYS A 100 17.72 -8.29 -0.42
C LYS A 100 17.50 -9.75 -0.07
N VAL A 101 17.54 -10.04 1.22
CA VAL A 101 17.12 -11.33 1.76
C VAL A 101 15.61 -11.39 1.83
N VAL A 102 15.01 -12.44 1.24
CA VAL A 102 13.58 -12.73 1.29
C VAL A 102 13.35 -13.91 2.20
N CYS A 103 12.51 -13.75 3.20
CA CYS A 103 12.13 -14.85 4.06
C CYS A 103 11.02 -15.69 3.41
N GLU A 104 11.24 -16.98 3.33
CA GLU A 104 10.32 -17.98 2.79
C GLU A 104 9.43 -18.61 3.87
N GLU A 105 9.95 -18.74 5.09
CA GLU A 105 9.27 -19.42 6.17
C GLU A 105 9.59 -18.75 7.50
N PHE A 106 8.57 -18.41 8.24
CA PHE A 106 8.66 -17.76 9.54
C PHE A 106 8.24 -18.74 10.63
N LYS A 107 8.84 -18.56 11.81
CA LYS A 107 8.51 -19.35 13.00
C LYS A 107 7.18 -18.89 13.61
N PRO A 108 6.15 -19.76 13.69
CA PRO A 108 4.95 -19.42 14.43
C PRO A 108 5.11 -19.65 15.95
N PRO A 109 4.38 -18.91 16.79
CA PRO A 109 3.62 -17.71 16.45
C PRO A 109 4.53 -16.47 16.34
N SER A 110 4.07 -15.42 15.64
CA SER A 110 4.66 -14.08 15.76
C SER A 110 4.48 -13.56 17.18
N LYS A 111 5.40 -12.68 17.63
CA LYS A 111 5.32 -12.05 18.95
C LYS A 111 5.08 -10.55 18.83
N CYS A 112 4.07 -10.03 19.50
CA CYS A 112 3.92 -8.60 19.68
C CYS A 112 4.99 -8.11 20.68
N VAL A 113 5.86 -7.21 20.24
CA VAL A 113 6.89 -6.57 21.04
C VAL A 113 6.64 -5.07 21.24
N GLY A 114 5.70 -4.50 20.48
CA GLY A 114 5.21 -3.13 20.63
C GLY A 114 3.92 -3.06 21.44
N GLU A 115 3.16 -1.99 21.22
CA GLU A 115 1.86 -1.76 21.84
C GLU A 115 0.74 -2.48 21.09
N ARG A 116 -0.30 -2.90 21.80
CA ARG A 116 -1.53 -3.41 21.23
C ARG A 116 -2.57 -2.30 21.21
N VAL A 117 -3.16 -2.08 20.04
CA VAL A 117 -4.19 -1.06 19.83
C VAL A 117 -5.42 -1.74 19.22
N HIS A 118 -6.54 -1.70 19.94
CA HIS A 118 -7.79 -2.22 19.41
C HIS A 118 -8.26 -1.40 18.22
N LYS A 119 -8.57 -2.07 17.11
CA LYS A 119 -9.10 -1.47 15.90
C LYS A 119 -10.37 -2.16 15.47
N ARG A 120 -11.38 -1.34 15.11
CA ARG A 120 -12.64 -1.83 14.58
C ARG A 120 -13.08 -0.97 13.41
N PHE A 121 -13.10 -1.54 12.22
CA PHE A 121 -13.39 -0.84 10.97
C PHE A 121 -13.87 -1.82 9.89
N CYS A 122 -14.39 -1.28 8.80
CA CYS A 122 -14.70 -2.02 7.59
C CYS A 122 -13.65 -1.75 6.52
N ILE A 123 -13.25 -2.77 5.77
CA ILE A 123 -12.31 -2.67 4.63
C ILE A 123 -12.93 -3.32 3.40
N ASP A 124 -12.68 -2.76 2.22
CA ASP A 124 -13.05 -3.37 0.95
C ASP A 124 -12.50 -4.80 0.84
N GLU A 125 -13.34 -5.76 0.45
CA GLU A 125 -12.93 -7.15 0.27
C GLU A 125 -11.85 -7.28 -0.79
N TYR A 126 -11.95 -6.49 -1.86
CA TYR A 126 -10.99 -6.47 -2.99
C TYR A 126 -10.35 -5.10 -3.16
N ALA A 127 -9.24 -5.04 -3.92
CA ALA A 127 -8.70 -3.78 -4.39
C ALA A 127 -9.75 -3.02 -5.22
N TRP A 128 -9.67 -1.67 -5.22
CA TRP A 128 -10.58 -0.83 -5.99
C TRP A 128 -10.69 -1.30 -7.46
N PRO A 129 -11.89 -1.37 -8.08
CA PRO A 129 -13.15 -0.80 -7.62
C PRO A 129 -13.97 -1.67 -6.64
N ASN A 130 -13.37 -2.65 -5.98
CA ASN A 130 -13.99 -3.56 -5.02
C ASN A 130 -15.11 -4.42 -5.65
N VAL A 131 -14.89 -4.90 -6.85
CA VAL A 131 -15.82 -5.78 -7.58
C VAL A 131 -15.10 -7.06 -7.95
N LYS A 132 -15.63 -8.22 -7.51
CA LYS A 132 -15.10 -9.53 -7.86
C LYS A 132 -15.11 -9.73 -9.37
N GLY A 133 -14.00 -10.22 -9.92
CA GLY A 133 -13.84 -10.44 -11.35
C GLY A 133 -13.49 -9.19 -12.18
N GLU A 134 -13.51 -7.98 -11.59
CA GLU A 134 -12.95 -6.78 -12.24
C GLU A 134 -11.44 -6.69 -11.99
N ARG A 135 -10.72 -6.00 -12.89
CA ARG A 135 -9.31 -5.72 -12.69
C ARG A 135 -9.13 -4.67 -11.59
N PRO A 136 -8.16 -4.85 -10.69
CA PRO A 136 -7.73 -3.77 -9.82
C PRO A 136 -7.35 -2.54 -10.65
N GLU A 137 -7.80 -1.39 -10.21
CA GLU A 137 -7.42 -0.13 -10.84
C GLU A 137 -6.05 0.32 -10.35
N VAL A 138 -5.14 0.58 -11.28
CA VAL A 138 -3.79 1.06 -11.00
C VAL A 138 -3.57 2.47 -11.57
N MET A 139 -2.37 3.02 -11.43
CA MET A 139 -2.01 4.36 -11.92
C MET A 139 -2.74 5.51 -11.21
N ASN A 140 -3.16 5.30 -9.96
CA ASN A 140 -3.68 6.37 -9.12
C ASN A 140 -2.59 6.89 -8.19
N ASN A 141 -2.56 8.21 -7.99
CA ASN A 141 -1.82 8.79 -6.89
C ASN A 141 -2.68 8.79 -5.61
N PHE A 142 -2.05 9.12 -4.49
CA PHE A 142 -2.68 9.13 -3.17
C PHE A 142 -3.98 9.96 -3.12
N TYR A 143 -3.95 11.21 -3.62
CA TYR A 143 -5.13 12.08 -3.62
C TYR A 143 -6.27 11.57 -4.52
N GLN A 144 -5.92 10.91 -5.62
CA GLN A 144 -6.92 10.29 -6.50
C GLN A 144 -7.61 9.11 -5.81
N ALA A 145 -6.86 8.31 -5.05
CA ALA A 145 -7.42 7.24 -4.23
C ALA A 145 -8.36 7.78 -3.15
N GLU A 146 -7.96 8.85 -2.42
CA GLU A 146 -8.82 9.50 -1.42
C GLU A 146 -10.14 9.99 -2.00
N VAL A 147 -10.10 10.75 -3.10
CA VAL A 147 -11.31 11.30 -3.75
C VAL A 147 -12.21 10.19 -4.27
N LYS A 148 -11.65 9.07 -4.77
CA LYS A 148 -12.42 7.91 -5.22
C LYS A 148 -13.12 7.21 -4.06
N CYS A 149 -12.43 6.98 -2.95
CA CYS A 149 -13.05 6.43 -1.74
C CYS A 149 -14.16 7.36 -1.21
N ALA A 150 -13.89 8.67 -1.13
CA ALA A 150 -14.86 9.67 -0.69
C ALA A 150 -16.12 9.72 -1.59
N ALA A 151 -15.97 9.49 -2.89
CA ALA A 151 -17.10 9.48 -3.82
C ALA A 151 -18.09 8.33 -3.55
N VAL A 152 -17.68 7.28 -2.88
CA VAL A 152 -18.53 6.16 -2.47
C VAL A 152 -18.84 6.15 -0.96
N GLY A 153 -18.60 7.28 -0.28
CA GLY A 153 -18.88 7.42 1.16
C GLY A 153 -17.88 6.74 2.09
N LYS A 154 -16.72 6.36 1.56
CA LYS A 154 -15.62 5.70 2.26
C LYS A 154 -14.43 6.66 2.40
N ARG A 155 -13.36 6.20 3.01
CA ARG A 155 -12.06 6.88 3.07
C ARG A 155 -10.95 5.93 2.65
N LEU A 156 -9.76 6.47 2.38
CA LEU A 156 -8.59 5.62 2.18
C LEU A 156 -8.27 4.86 3.48
N CYS A 157 -7.83 3.60 3.38
CA CYS A 157 -7.37 2.85 4.54
C CYS A 157 -6.09 3.45 5.11
N THR A 158 -5.89 3.33 6.43
CA THR A 158 -4.60 3.66 7.05
C THR A 158 -3.65 2.46 6.98
N GLU A 159 -2.36 2.73 7.19
CA GLU A 159 -1.33 1.69 7.14
C GLU A 159 -1.53 0.58 8.18
N SER A 160 -2.02 0.91 9.37
CA SER A 160 -2.28 -0.08 10.42
C SER A 160 -3.57 -0.87 10.18
N GLU A 161 -4.60 -0.25 9.60
CA GLU A 161 -5.83 -0.95 9.20
C GLU A 161 -5.55 -1.99 8.12
N TRP A 162 -4.83 -1.59 7.08
CA TRP A 162 -4.46 -2.51 6.02
C TRP A 162 -3.60 -3.67 6.57
N THR A 163 -2.64 -3.36 7.44
CA THR A 163 -1.76 -4.37 8.04
C THR A 163 -2.53 -5.37 8.88
N LEU A 164 -3.40 -4.89 9.80
CA LEU A 164 -4.23 -5.79 10.62
C LEU A 164 -5.16 -6.65 9.77
N ALA A 165 -5.79 -6.06 8.74
CA ALA A 165 -6.64 -6.80 7.82
C ALA A 165 -5.90 -7.92 7.08
N CYS A 166 -4.60 -7.71 6.79
CA CYS A 166 -3.75 -8.69 6.12
C CYS A 166 -3.26 -9.79 7.07
N GLU A 167 -2.65 -9.41 8.19
CA GLU A 167 -1.92 -10.33 9.07
C GLU A 167 -2.82 -11.12 10.04
N GLY A 168 -4.04 -10.65 10.24
CA GLY A 168 -4.96 -11.26 11.19
C GLY A 168 -4.51 -11.15 12.65
N PRO A 169 -5.26 -11.78 13.59
CA PRO A 169 -4.96 -11.71 15.02
C PRO A 169 -3.64 -12.43 15.39
N GLU A 170 -3.18 -13.36 14.56
CA GLU A 170 -1.91 -14.08 14.77
C GLU A 170 -0.69 -13.33 14.24
N MET A 171 -0.88 -12.14 13.67
CA MET A 171 0.19 -11.31 13.10
C MET A 171 1.03 -12.08 12.06
N LYS A 172 0.33 -12.78 11.15
CA LYS A 172 0.95 -13.62 10.12
C LYS A 172 1.75 -12.77 9.13
N PRO A 173 2.92 -13.24 8.67
CA PRO A 173 3.67 -12.57 7.62
C PRO A 173 2.93 -12.49 6.30
N PHE A 174 2.13 -13.50 5.98
CA PHE A 174 1.28 -13.58 4.78
C PHE A 174 -0.19 -13.75 5.18
N PRO A 175 -1.16 -13.27 4.40
CA PRO A 175 -2.58 -13.38 4.76
C PRO A 175 -3.03 -14.83 5.01
N TYR A 176 -2.34 -15.78 4.40
CA TYR A 176 -2.64 -17.22 4.42
C TYR A 176 -1.73 -18.04 5.36
N GLY A 177 -0.80 -17.41 6.12
CA GLY A 177 0.02 -18.15 7.09
C GLY A 177 1.47 -17.68 7.22
N PHE A 178 2.34 -18.59 7.66
CA PHE A 178 3.73 -18.33 8.03
C PHE A 178 4.74 -18.76 6.97
N LYS A 179 4.31 -19.45 5.93
CA LYS A 179 5.15 -19.91 4.84
C LYS A 179 4.70 -19.29 3.53
N ARG A 180 5.68 -18.76 2.79
CA ARG A 180 5.45 -18.17 1.47
C ARG A 180 4.94 -19.24 0.50
N ASP A 181 3.86 -18.93 -0.20
CA ASP A 181 3.27 -19.77 -1.23
C ASP A 181 2.85 -18.91 -2.43
N PRO A 182 3.66 -18.86 -3.49
CA PRO A 182 3.37 -18.03 -4.66
C PRO A 182 2.18 -18.54 -5.49
N GLY A 183 1.66 -19.74 -5.19
CA GLY A 183 0.42 -20.25 -5.77
C GLY A 183 -0.83 -19.66 -5.13
N LYS A 184 -0.72 -19.16 -3.89
CA LYS A 184 -1.87 -18.59 -3.16
C LYS A 184 -2.15 -17.14 -3.52
N CYS A 185 -1.10 -16.31 -3.60
CA CYS A 185 -1.21 -14.91 -3.98
C CYS A 185 -0.31 -14.59 -5.17
N ASN A 186 -0.71 -13.65 -6.01
CA ASN A 186 0.06 -13.26 -7.20
C ASN A 186 1.26 -12.36 -6.80
N GLY A 187 2.37 -12.96 -6.44
CA GLY A 187 3.53 -12.24 -5.91
C GLY A 187 4.88 -12.79 -6.38
N ASP A 188 4.92 -13.55 -7.48
CA ASP A 188 6.16 -14.23 -7.92
C ASP A 188 6.44 -14.12 -9.42
N ARG A 189 5.85 -13.12 -10.06
CA ARG A 189 6.08 -12.87 -11.48
C ARG A 189 7.48 -12.28 -11.72
N PRO A 190 8.07 -12.50 -12.91
CA PRO A 190 9.30 -11.80 -13.26
C PRO A 190 9.04 -10.30 -13.35
N TRP A 191 10.03 -9.52 -12.96
CA TRP A 191 9.97 -8.08 -13.15
C TRP A 191 10.29 -7.72 -14.60
N ASP A 192 9.40 -6.92 -15.21
CA ASP A 192 9.62 -6.33 -16.53
C ASP A 192 10.04 -4.87 -16.40
N SER A 193 11.10 -4.50 -17.10
CA SER A 193 11.60 -3.12 -17.10
C SER A 193 10.63 -2.18 -17.81
N PRO A 194 10.10 -1.15 -17.12
CA PRO A 194 9.18 -0.21 -17.72
C PRO A 194 9.89 0.85 -18.57
N ASN A 195 9.26 1.24 -19.67
CA ASN A 195 9.59 2.49 -20.32
C ASN A 195 8.97 3.66 -19.50
N MET A 196 9.81 4.32 -18.70
CA MET A 196 9.33 5.35 -17.76
C MET A 196 8.66 6.54 -18.42
N VAL A 197 9.06 6.92 -19.65
CA VAL A 197 8.41 7.99 -20.40
C VAL A 197 6.99 7.59 -20.78
N LYS A 198 6.81 6.38 -21.31
CA LYS A 198 5.50 5.85 -21.65
C LYS A 198 4.61 5.67 -20.42
N VAL A 199 5.15 5.15 -19.31
CA VAL A 199 4.41 5.03 -18.04
C VAL A 199 3.96 6.41 -17.54
N ALA A 200 4.81 7.42 -17.56
CA ALA A 200 4.47 8.79 -17.16
C ALA A 200 3.33 9.37 -18.03
N HIS A 201 3.29 9.05 -19.31
CA HIS A 201 2.22 9.47 -20.24
C HIS A 201 1.00 8.53 -20.21
N ARG A 202 1.01 7.49 -19.37
CA ARG A 202 -0.05 6.48 -19.29
C ARG A 202 -0.37 5.86 -20.64
N ASP A 203 0.71 5.53 -21.40
CA ASP A 203 0.61 4.87 -22.69
C ASP A 203 -0.10 3.50 -22.51
N PRO A 204 -1.24 3.26 -23.17
CA PRO A 204 -2.05 2.07 -22.95
C PRO A 204 -1.35 0.78 -23.38
N ASP A 205 -0.49 0.84 -24.40
CA ASP A 205 0.21 -0.35 -24.90
C ASP A 205 1.33 -0.75 -23.95
N GLU A 206 2.06 0.23 -23.41
CA GLU A 206 3.07 -0.04 -22.39
C GLU A 206 2.44 -0.55 -21.09
N LEU A 207 1.34 0.05 -20.63
CA LEU A 207 0.62 -0.42 -19.45
C LEU A 207 0.08 -1.84 -19.66
N ALA A 208 -0.41 -2.15 -20.85
CA ALA A 208 -0.86 -3.50 -21.22
C ALA A 208 0.28 -4.52 -21.23
N ARG A 209 1.45 -4.13 -21.75
CA ARG A 209 2.66 -4.96 -21.77
C ARG A 209 3.16 -5.29 -20.37
N LEU A 210 3.15 -4.29 -19.47
CA LEU A 210 3.63 -4.43 -18.10
C LEU A 210 2.65 -5.16 -17.19
N TRP A 211 1.38 -5.26 -17.58
CA TRP A 211 0.35 -5.85 -16.72
C TRP A 211 0.56 -7.35 -16.54
N GLN A 212 0.79 -7.77 -15.30
CA GLN A 212 0.87 -9.18 -14.89
C GLN A 212 -0.05 -9.46 -13.69
N GLY A 213 -1.01 -8.57 -13.45
CA GLY A 213 -2.01 -8.73 -12.41
C GLY A 213 -3.10 -9.73 -12.78
N VAL A 214 -3.84 -10.15 -11.77
CA VAL A 214 -5.06 -10.97 -11.90
C VAL A 214 -6.27 -10.16 -11.51
N ARG A 215 -7.45 -10.64 -11.89
CA ARG A 215 -8.72 -10.02 -11.50
C ARG A 215 -8.99 -10.21 -10.00
N ASN A 216 -9.68 -9.28 -9.41
CA ASN A 216 -10.12 -9.34 -8.01
C ASN A 216 -10.79 -10.69 -7.69
N GLY A 217 -10.29 -11.38 -6.67
CA GLY A 217 -10.80 -12.67 -6.23
C GLY A 217 -10.50 -13.84 -7.17
N ALA A 218 -9.57 -13.68 -8.13
CA ALA A 218 -9.12 -14.79 -8.99
C ALA A 218 -8.30 -15.82 -8.23
N GLN A 219 -7.80 -15.48 -7.05
CA GLN A 219 -7.01 -16.35 -6.19
C GLN A 219 -7.75 -16.62 -4.87
N PRO A 220 -8.59 -17.64 -4.79
CA PRO A 220 -9.45 -17.87 -3.63
C PRO A 220 -8.69 -18.23 -2.35
N GLN A 221 -7.42 -18.62 -2.45
CA GLN A 221 -6.57 -18.91 -1.30
C GLN A 221 -5.77 -17.67 -0.82
N CYS A 222 -5.77 -16.57 -1.59
CA CYS A 222 -5.18 -15.30 -1.17
C CYS A 222 -6.20 -14.53 -0.32
N ILE A 223 -6.46 -15.02 0.87
CA ILE A 223 -7.48 -14.49 1.77
C ILE A 223 -6.96 -14.45 3.20
N SER A 224 -7.25 -13.37 3.91
CA SER A 224 -6.90 -13.20 5.32
C SER A 224 -7.96 -13.79 6.26
N ASP A 225 -7.66 -13.88 7.56
CA ASP A 225 -8.59 -14.36 8.58
C ASP A 225 -9.87 -13.54 8.66
N PHE A 226 -9.81 -12.26 8.29
CA PHE A 226 -10.98 -11.40 8.23
C PHE A 226 -11.77 -11.53 6.92
N GLY A 227 -11.36 -12.42 6.01
CA GLY A 227 -12.01 -12.63 4.72
C GLY A 227 -11.70 -11.56 3.68
N VAL A 228 -10.61 -10.80 3.86
CA VAL A 228 -10.14 -9.81 2.87
C VAL A 228 -9.24 -10.50 1.85
N ALA A 229 -9.56 -10.35 0.58
CA ALA A 229 -8.89 -11.05 -0.51
C ALA A 229 -7.78 -10.20 -1.14
N ASP A 230 -6.83 -10.87 -1.79
CA ASP A 230 -5.78 -10.30 -2.63
C ASP A 230 -4.89 -9.24 -1.92
N LEU A 231 -4.72 -9.40 -0.61
CA LEU A 231 -3.74 -8.63 0.17
C LEU A 231 -2.33 -9.15 -0.07
N ALA A 232 -1.25 -8.61 0.01
CA ALA A 232 0.10 -9.17 -0.20
C ALA A 232 0.31 -9.80 -1.59
N GLY A 233 0.50 -8.94 -2.56
CA GLY A 233 0.70 -9.29 -3.97
C GLY A 233 -0.36 -8.68 -4.86
N ASN A 234 -0.34 -9.03 -6.11
CA ASN A 234 -1.18 -8.53 -7.18
C ASN A 234 -0.98 -7.03 -7.45
N THR A 235 -1.51 -6.15 -6.61
CA THR A 235 -1.23 -4.71 -6.65
C THR A 235 -0.57 -4.26 -5.35
N ASP A 236 0.36 -3.33 -5.45
CA ASP A 236 0.86 -2.58 -4.30
C ASP A 236 -0.21 -1.57 -3.89
N ASP A 237 -0.65 -1.56 -2.65
CA ASP A 237 -1.72 -0.67 -2.22
C ASP A 237 -1.17 0.61 -1.59
N VAL A 238 -1.64 1.77 -2.05
CA VAL A 238 -1.40 3.03 -1.37
C VAL A 238 -2.37 3.18 -0.20
N VAL A 239 -1.84 3.54 0.97
CA VAL A 239 -2.58 3.75 2.22
C VAL A 239 -2.14 5.03 2.89
N ALA A 240 -2.93 5.53 3.84
CA ALA A 240 -2.62 6.73 4.62
C ALA A 240 -1.64 6.41 5.76
N SER A 241 -0.56 7.18 5.86
CA SER A 241 0.38 7.11 6.96
C SER A 241 -0.25 7.58 8.28
N GLU A 242 0.04 6.85 9.35
CA GLU A 242 -0.25 7.25 10.74
C GLU A 242 1.03 7.66 11.48
N THR A 243 2.18 7.60 10.82
CA THR A 243 3.48 7.89 11.42
C THR A 243 3.76 9.39 11.41
N TYR A 244 4.05 9.96 12.58
CA TYR A 244 4.37 11.37 12.79
C TYR A 244 5.84 11.61 13.13
N SER A 245 6.69 10.60 12.98
CA SER A 245 8.13 10.73 13.25
C SER A 245 8.79 11.75 12.31
N SER A 246 9.90 12.34 12.75
CA SER A 246 10.70 13.24 11.93
C SER A 246 11.61 12.51 10.93
N ASP A 247 11.66 11.18 10.99
CA ASP A 247 12.39 10.36 10.04
C ASP A 247 11.65 10.24 8.70
N PHE A 248 12.23 9.49 7.77
CA PHE A 248 11.66 9.30 6.44
C PHE A 248 10.25 8.70 6.44
N ARG A 249 9.86 7.95 7.50
CA ARG A 249 8.53 7.33 7.61
C ARG A 249 7.43 8.34 7.88
N GLY A 250 7.74 9.43 8.56
CA GLY A 250 6.79 10.52 8.85
C GLY A 250 6.69 11.59 7.77
N LYS A 251 7.57 11.55 6.76
CA LYS A 251 7.69 12.62 5.77
C LYS A 251 6.47 12.81 4.89
N PHE A 252 5.88 11.73 4.39
CA PHE A 252 4.74 11.76 3.46
C PHE A 252 3.48 11.19 4.11
N ASP A 253 2.31 11.54 3.58
CA ASP A 253 1.04 10.90 3.92
C ASP A 253 0.87 9.57 3.19
N SER A 254 1.53 9.42 2.05
CA SER A 254 1.50 8.21 1.21
C SER A 254 2.40 7.12 1.75
N VAL A 255 1.86 5.92 1.94
CA VAL A 255 2.59 4.70 2.25
C VAL A 255 2.17 3.61 1.28
N HIS A 256 3.11 2.80 0.82
CA HIS A 256 2.80 1.67 -0.06
C HIS A 256 3.03 0.36 0.69
N THR A 257 2.10 -0.59 0.51
CA THR A 257 2.07 -1.85 1.25
C THR A 257 1.59 -3.01 0.38
N GLY A 258 1.94 -4.25 0.76
CA GLY A 258 1.47 -5.48 0.11
C GLY A 258 2.32 -5.97 -1.04
N GLY A 259 3.04 -5.10 -1.71
CA GLY A 259 3.86 -5.41 -2.87
C GLY A 259 3.07 -5.80 -4.12
N PRO A 260 3.62 -5.58 -5.32
CA PRO A 260 2.96 -5.90 -6.57
C PRO A 260 3.11 -7.39 -6.93
N TRP A 261 2.65 -7.77 -8.13
CA TRP A 261 2.71 -9.13 -8.67
C TRP A 261 4.12 -9.70 -8.88
N TYR A 262 5.17 -8.87 -8.98
CA TYR A 262 6.52 -9.39 -9.17
C TYR A 262 7.15 -9.84 -7.84
N LYS A 263 8.09 -10.77 -7.98
CA LYS A 263 8.82 -11.37 -6.87
C LYS A 263 9.55 -10.33 -6.02
N GLY A 264 9.41 -10.40 -4.70
CA GLY A 264 10.12 -9.48 -3.83
C GLY A 264 9.81 -9.62 -2.35
N VAL A 265 10.53 -8.84 -1.54
CA VAL A 265 10.43 -8.82 -0.07
C VAL A 265 9.12 -8.21 0.44
N ARG A 266 8.40 -7.47 -0.41
CA ARG A 266 7.22 -6.70 0.00
C ARG A 266 5.90 -7.45 -0.11
N ASN A 267 5.89 -8.65 -0.72
CA ASN A 267 4.70 -9.49 -0.82
C ASN A 267 4.34 -10.15 0.52
N GLN A 268 4.25 -9.33 1.55
CA GLN A 268 3.98 -9.65 2.95
C GLN A 268 3.11 -8.57 3.57
N CYS A 269 2.54 -8.83 4.75
CA CYS A 269 1.63 -7.90 5.41
C CYS A 269 2.32 -6.65 6.00
N ARG A 270 3.56 -6.75 6.47
CA ARG A 270 4.23 -5.67 7.20
C ARG A 270 5.21 -4.79 6.44
N PRO A 271 5.97 -5.29 5.43
CA PRO A 271 6.90 -4.42 4.71
C PRO A 271 6.20 -3.26 4.00
N LYS A 272 6.75 -2.05 4.17
CA LYS A 272 6.18 -0.80 3.63
C LYS A 272 7.24 0.05 2.94
N ILE A 273 6.79 0.92 2.05
CA ILE A 273 7.59 1.99 1.43
C ILE A 273 7.03 3.33 1.88
N TYR A 274 7.92 4.18 2.42
CA TYR A 274 7.63 5.52 2.92
C TYR A 274 8.30 6.63 2.11
N THR A 275 8.90 6.29 0.97
CA THR A 275 9.80 7.20 0.22
C THR A 275 9.15 7.89 -0.97
N HIS A 276 7.90 7.57 -1.28
CA HIS A 276 7.16 8.20 -2.37
C HIS A 276 6.19 9.27 -1.83
N ASP A 277 6.20 10.42 -2.48
CA ASP A 277 5.26 11.51 -2.18
C ASP A 277 3.83 11.15 -2.64
N GLU A 278 2.88 11.98 -2.26
CA GLU A 278 1.45 11.79 -2.54
C GLU A 278 1.10 11.94 -4.04
N GLY A 279 2.00 12.51 -4.83
CA GLY A 279 1.86 12.64 -6.29
C GLY A 279 2.27 11.39 -7.07
N PHE A 280 2.98 10.47 -6.41
CA PHE A 280 3.48 9.26 -7.06
C PHE A 280 2.34 8.34 -7.53
N TYR A 281 2.45 7.83 -8.73
CA TYR A 281 1.56 6.81 -9.32
C TYR A 281 2.40 5.83 -10.15
N TYR A 282 1.97 4.57 -10.20
CA TYR A 282 2.73 3.56 -10.91
C TYR A 282 1.85 2.46 -11.50
N TYR A 283 2.35 1.71 -12.48
CA TYR A 283 1.58 0.73 -13.25
C TYR A 283 1.06 -0.46 -12.44
N PHE A 284 1.52 -0.63 -11.22
CA PHE A 284 1.04 -1.65 -10.28
C PHE A 284 0.46 -1.07 -8.98
N LEU A 285 0.43 0.26 -8.83
CA LEU A 285 -0.04 0.89 -7.59
C LEU A 285 -1.56 1.05 -7.61
N GLY A 286 -2.22 0.24 -6.79
CA GLY A 286 -3.65 0.25 -6.51
C GLY A 286 -3.99 0.86 -5.16
N PHE A 287 -5.20 0.61 -4.65
CA PHE A 287 -5.65 1.04 -3.33
C PHE A 287 -6.92 0.31 -2.91
N ARG A 288 -7.25 0.40 -1.60
CA ARG A 288 -8.51 -0.04 -1.00
C ARG A 288 -9.14 1.06 -0.18
N CYS A 289 -10.46 1.02 -0.06
CA CYS A 289 -11.19 1.92 0.81
C CYS A 289 -11.57 1.24 2.12
N CYS A 290 -11.60 2.04 3.18
CA CYS A 290 -12.04 1.67 4.51
C CYS A 290 -13.22 2.55 4.95
N SER A 291 -13.91 2.12 5.99
CA SER A 291 -15.06 2.82 6.57
C SER A 291 -15.10 2.57 8.07
N ALA A 292 -15.69 3.49 8.82
CA ALA A 292 -16.01 3.27 10.21
C ALA A 292 -17.02 2.13 10.35
N ALA A 293 -16.84 1.28 11.38
CA ALA A 293 -17.74 0.15 11.64
C ALA A 293 -18.94 0.53 12.51
N ASP A 294 -19.01 1.76 12.99
CA ASP A 294 -20.10 2.27 13.84
C ASP A 294 -21.23 2.95 13.05
N GLY A 295 -21.17 2.88 11.73
CA GLY A 295 -22.17 3.48 10.83
C GLY A 295 -22.11 5.01 10.73
N LYS A 296 -21.16 5.66 11.39
CA LYS A 296 -20.97 7.10 11.26
C LYS A 296 -20.41 7.46 9.88
N PRO A 297 -20.75 8.66 9.38
CA PRO A 297 -20.14 9.16 8.15
C PRO A 297 -18.62 9.23 8.31
N ASN A 298 -17.92 8.81 7.26
CA ASN A 298 -16.46 8.90 7.23
C ASN A 298 -16.01 10.34 6.96
N ASP A 299 -15.02 10.84 7.71
CA ASP A 299 -14.21 11.93 7.22
C ASP A 299 -13.32 11.37 6.09
N PRO A 300 -13.41 11.90 4.87
CA PRO A 300 -12.61 11.38 3.77
C PRO A 300 -11.12 11.69 3.89
N ARG A 301 -10.75 12.63 4.79
CA ARG A 301 -9.37 13.06 5.02
C ARG A 301 -8.61 12.05 5.87
N THR A 302 -7.31 11.96 5.66
CA THR A 302 -6.42 11.16 6.48
C THR A 302 -6.22 11.75 7.88
N PRO A 303 -5.73 10.97 8.86
CA PRO A 303 -5.44 11.49 10.20
C PRO A 303 -4.51 12.71 10.19
N LYS A 304 -3.48 12.72 9.33
CA LYS A 304 -2.56 13.86 9.20
C LYS A 304 -3.24 15.08 8.60
N GLN A 305 -4.08 14.91 7.60
CA GLN A 305 -4.83 15.99 6.97
C GLN A 305 -5.87 16.60 7.91
N ILE A 306 -6.55 15.77 8.72
CA ILE A 306 -7.45 16.23 9.77
C ILE A 306 -6.69 17.08 10.78
N LYS A 307 -5.55 16.60 11.29
CA LYS A 307 -4.68 17.31 12.21
C LYS A 307 -4.17 18.64 11.63
N ALA A 308 -3.84 18.65 10.34
CA ALA A 308 -3.38 19.86 9.63
C ALA A 308 -4.54 20.76 9.17
N ASN A 309 -5.80 20.39 9.45
CA ASN A 309 -7.01 21.06 8.98
C ASN A 309 -7.01 21.31 7.45
N THR A 310 -6.53 20.33 6.67
CA THR A 310 -6.47 20.43 5.22
C THR A 310 -7.88 20.40 4.62
N PRO A 311 -8.30 21.40 3.82
CA PRO A 311 -9.63 21.41 3.22
C PRO A 311 -9.74 20.40 2.06
N MET A 312 -10.91 19.77 1.90
CA MET A 312 -11.17 18.82 0.80
C MET A 312 -10.92 19.42 -0.58
N SER A 313 -11.22 20.70 -0.78
CA SER A 313 -10.97 21.39 -2.05
C SER A 313 -9.49 21.37 -2.47
N ARG A 314 -8.56 21.37 -1.51
CA ARG A 314 -7.12 21.24 -1.77
C ARG A 314 -6.76 19.82 -2.20
N ILE A 315 -7.35 18.80 -1.55
CA ILE A 315 -7.18 17.39 -1.90
C ILE A 315 -7.72 17.14 -3.31
N GLU A 316 -8.93 17.62 -3.62
CA GLU A 316 -9.52 17.55 -4.96
C GLU A 316 -8.66 18.26 -6.01
N GLY A 317 -8.07 19.39 -5.67
CA GLY A 317 -7.12 20.10 -6.53
C GLY A 317 -5.90 19.25 -6.90
N TYR A 318 -5.30 18.57 -5.95
CA TYR A 318 -4.18 17.64 -6.18
C TYR A 318 -4.61 16.36 -6.93
N ALA A 319 -5.81 15.86 -6.68
CA ALA A 319 -6.39 14.75 -7.44
C ALA A 319 -6.70 15.11 -8.89
N ARG A 320 -6.88 16.42 -9.19
CA ARG A 320 -7.31 16.99 -10.49
C ARG A 320 -8.74 16.62 -10.88
N PHE A 321 -9.55 16.19 -9.94
CA PHE A 321 -11.00 16.01 -10.07
C PHE A 321 -11.67 16.01 -8.69
N SER A 322 -12.96 16.39 -8.67
CA SER A 322 -13.74 16.48 -7.45
C SER A 322 -14.50 15.19 -7.14
N ILE A 323 -14.93 15.06 -5.88
CA ILE A 323 -15.84 14.01 -5.42
C ILE A 323 -17.12 14.01 -6.27
N ALA A 324 -17.67 15.19 -6.57
CA ALA A 324 -18.89 15.32 -7.38
C ALA A 324 -18.67 14.76 -8.81
N LYS A 325 -17.53 15.09 -9.43
CA LYS A 325 -17.16 14.56 -10.76
C LYS A 325 -16.99 13.05 -10.73
N MET A 326 -16.37 12.52 -9.66
CA MET A 326 -16.21 11.07 -9.52
C MET A 326 -17.56 10.36 -9.34
N LYS A 327 -18.48 10.91 -8.53
CA LYS A 327 -19.86 10.38 -8.39
C LYS A 327 -20.59 10.34 -9.73
N GLU A 328 -20.48 11.40 -10.52
CA GLU A 328 -21.05 11.45 -11.88
C GLU A 328 -20.52 10.30 -12.74
N LYS A 329 -19.20 10.09 -12.78
CA LYS A 329 -18.57 9.02 -13.56
C LYS A 329 -18.99 7.62 -13.10
N LEU A 330 -19.07 7.38 -11.79
CA LEU A 330 -19.58 6.12 -11.24
C LEU A 330 -21.03 5.85 -11.65
N SER A 331 -21.87 6.88 -11.63
CA SER A 331 -23.25 6.78 -12.10
C SER A 331 -23.33 6.47 -13.58
N GLN A 332 -22.46 7.03 -14.41
CA GLN A 332 -22.38 6.73 -15.85
C GLN A 332 -21.94 5.27 -16.08
N LYS A 333 -20.93 4.77 -15.35
CA LYS A 333 -20.51 3.35 -15.42
C LYS A 333 -21.67 2.40 -15.10
N LYS A 334 -22.41 2.67 -14.01
CA LYS A 334 -23.58 1.85 -13.62
C LYS A 334 -24.67 1.80 -14.69
N ARG A 335 -24.82 2.84 -15.52
CA ARG A 335 -25.74 2.87 -16.64
C ARG A 335 -25.20 2.24 -17.94
N GLY A 336 -24.00 1.67 -17.90
CA GLY A 336 -23.34 1.09 -19.07
C GLY A 336 -22.76 2.11 -20.05
N ALA A 337 -22.76 3.40 -19.71
CA ALA A 337 -22.24 4.47 -20.55
C ALA A 337 -20.73 4.64 -20.38
N CYS A 338 -19.96 3.79 -21.02
CA CYS A 338 -18.49 3.83 -20.94
C CYS A 338 -17.82 4.34 -22.22
N THR A 339 -18.34 5.38 -22.81
CA THR A 339 -17.67 6.06 -23.93
C THR A 339 -16.73 7.14 -23.39
N CYS A 340 -15.43 6.89 -23.45
CA CYS A 340 -14.42 7.79 -22.94
C CYS A 340 -13.79 8.61 -24.06
N LYS A 341 -13.66 9.93 -23.85
CA LYS A 341 -12.87 10.80 -24.75
C LYS A 341 -11.38 10.43 -24.68
N ALA A 342 -10.66 10.73 -25.74
CA ALA A 342 -9.21 10.61 -25.80
C ALA A 342 -8.58 11.33 -24.65
N GLY A 343 -7.85 11.17 -23.84
CA GLY A 343 -7.31 11.95 -22.70
C GLY A 343 -8.14 11.97 -21.41
N ASP A 344 -9.39 11.46 -21.42
CA ASP A 344 -10.15 11.31 -20.17
C ASP A 344 -9.69 10.07 -19.38
N ILE A 345 -8.59 10.25 -18.68
CA ILE A 345 -7.94 9.18 -17.90
C ILE A 345 -8.90 8.64 -16.82
N LEU A 346 -9.67 9.52 -16.18
CA LEU A 346 -10.62 9.09 -15.15
C LEU A 346 -11.69 8.16 -15.73
N CYS A 347 -12.27 8.53 -16.86
CA CYS A 347 -13.22 7.68 -17.56
C CYS A 347 -12.59 6.34 -17.98
N LYS A 348 -11.43 6.38 -18.63
CA LYS A 348 -10.72 5.16 -19.09
C LYS A 348 -10.39 4.21 -17.95
N THR A 349 -9.95 4.74 -16.83
CA THR A 349 -9.65 3.95 -15.65
C THR A 349 -10.91 3.24 -15.14
N MET A 350 -11.97 3.99 -14.96
CA MET A 350 -13.25 3.45 -14.47
C MET A 350 -13.91 2.45 -15.40
N CYS A 351 -13.74 2.62 -16.71
CA CYS A 351 -14.28 1.73 -17.72
C CYS A 351 -13.38 0.52 -18.02
N GLY A 352 -12.25 0.38 -17.30
CA GLY A 352 -11.30 -0.71 -17.52
C GLY A 352 -10.54 -0.62 -18.84
N THR A 353 -10.54 0.55 -19.50
CA THR A 353 -9.91 0.77 -20.81
C THR A 353 -8.55 1.48 -20.72
N LEU A 354 -8.07 1.75 -19.52
CA LEU A 354 -6.75 2.38 -19.33
C LEU A 354 -5.61 1.46 -19.80
N LEU A 355 -5.73 0.19 -19.48
CA LEU A 355 -4.87 -0.83 -20.05
C LEU A 355 -5.40 -1.10 -21.46
N GLY A 356 -4.55 -0.99 -22.47
CA GLY A 356 -4.92 -1.28 -23.85
C GLY A 356 -5.51 -2.68 -24.05
N PRO A 357 -6.08 -2.98 -25.20
CA PRO A 357 -6.74 -4.25 -25.50
C PRO A 357 -5.76 -5.46 -25.42
N GLY A 358 -4.47 -5.20 -25.51
CA GLY A 358 -3.43 -6.23 -25.38
C GLY A 358 -3.17 -6.72 -23.95
N ALA A 359 -3.69 -6.05 -22.93
CA ALA A 359 -3.53 -6.49 -21.55
C ALA A 359 -4.32 -7.80 -21.32
N LYS A 360 -3.61 -8.87 -21.08
CA LYS A 360 -4.19 -10.18 -20.78
C LYS A 360 -4.08 -10.44 -19.28
N ASP A 361 -5.13 -10.97 -18.70
CA ASP A 361 -5.05 -11.45 -17.33
C ASP A 361 -4.16 -12.69 -17.28
N VAL A 362 -3.31 -12.74 -16.28
CA VAL A 362 -2.46 -13.88 -16.04
C VAL A 362 -3.30 -15.01 -15.45
N VAL A 363 -3.28 -16.16 -16.09
CA VAL A 363 -3.84 -17.38 -15.51
C VAL A 363 -2.77 -17.99 -14.64
N LEU A 364 -3.04 -18.09 -13.34
CA LEU A 364 -2.18 -18.79 -12.40
C LEU A 364 -2.48 -20.29 -12.52
N THR A 365 -1.54 -21.04 -13.06
CA THR A 365 -1.54 -22.49 -12.92
C THR A 365 -1.06 -22.84 -11.51
N PRO A 366 -1.74 -23.77 -10.80
CA PRO A 366 -1.14 -24.34 -9.61
C PRO A 366 0.26 -24.86 -9.95
N ARG A 367 1.24 -24.51 -9.16
CA ARG A 367 2.54 -25.17 -9.24
C ARG A 367 2.42 -26.48 -8.48
N ASP A 368 2.68 -27.59 -9.19
CA ASP A 368 2.80 -28.93 -8.62
C ASP A 368 3.89 -29.02 -7.56
#